data_edfeb2a4ec4cbcf0cb063a1ba2471811
#
_entry.id   edfeb2a4ec4cbcf0cb063a1ba2471811
#
_cell.length_a   1.000
_cell.length_b   1.000
_cell.length_c   1.000
_cell.angle_alpha   90.00
_cell.angle_beta   90.00
_cell.angle_gamma   90.00
#
_symmetry.space_group_name_H-M   'P 1'
#
loop_
_entity.id
_entity.type
_entity.pdbx_description
1 polymer ?
#
loop_
_entity_poly.entity_id
_entity_poly.type
_entity_poly.pdbx_seq_one_letter_code
_entity_poly.pdbx_strand_id
1 'polypeptide(L)'
;LYETTDQPTLRFAFQGTVNWMRGLAILCVEEVFTDEKIKIFYATVKRRNKNSEADLIVFENILMAIHNLHSLKLINTKIENPYSVARTQIISWYYSIYYASSAMIGAHSGNMQETHSGTAKVWQKDIVEKLTMSPFNLSLSTLVEKDYKSAIEIMREGNNFDLNNYPKNEKEAFGALFSYLQGTASYKKWETEENIKGSREFKNLGVSDFRTKVARELRDIKLEKGIVNFLVQAFRYRGKANYRDSVFLSYGNDRSEELKQFILDLDTVATAFMKMASTYAKARVHKSDWDSFVADLETNLRFEFDTKILKI
;
A
#
# COMPACT_ATOMS: atom_id res chain seq x y z
N LEU A 1 -27.58 12.77 -5.13
CA LEU A 1 -26.59 11.79 -5.62
C LEU A 1 -26.38 11.93 -7.13
N TYR A 2 -27.43 12.09 -7.89
CA TYR A 2 -27.41 12.09 -9.36
C TYR A 2 -26.66 13.28 -9.95
N GLU A 3 -26.84 14.46 -9.38
CA GLU A 3 -26.21 15.70 -9.83
C GLU A 3 -24.69 15.73 -9.56
N THR A 4 -24.20 14.79 -8.72
CA THR A 4 -22.80 14.77 -8.31
C THR A 4 -21.93 13.80 -9.12
N THR A 5 -22.52 12.91 -9.92
CA THR A 5 -21.76 11.90 -10.69
C THR A 5 -20.91 12.50 -11.82
N ASP A 6 -21.32 13.63 -12.36
CA ASP A 6 -20.59 14.35 -13.40
C ASP A 6 -19.70 15.47 -12.87
N GLN A 7 -19.67 15.67 -11.54
CA GLN A 7 -18.77 16.66 -10.95
C GLN A 7 -17.31 16.26 -11.11
N PRO A 8 -16.42 17.21 -11.45
CA PRO A 8 -14.99 16.95 -11.64
C PRO A 8 -14.34 16.21 -10.48
N THR A 9 -14.76 16.50 -9.24
CA THR A 9 -14.23 15.87 -8.02
C THR A 9 -14.47 14.37 -7.96
N LEU A 10 -15.65 13.88 -8.37
CA LEU A 10 -15.96 12.45 -8.38
C LEU A 10 -15.27 11.72 -9.53
N ARG A 11 -15.22 12.35 -10.71
CA ARG A 11 -14.45 11.85 -11.84
C ARG A 11 -12.99 11.69 -11.48
N PHE A 12 -12.36 12.68 -10.86
CA PHE A 12 -10.96 12.62 -10.44
C PHE A 12 -10.73 11.62 -9.30
N ALA A 13 -11.70 11.42 -8.41
CA ALA A 13 -11.60 10.41 -7.36
C ALA A 13 -11.58 8.99 -7.94
N PHE A 14 -12.46 8.69 -8.90
CA PHE A 14 -12.44 7.42 -9.64
C PHE A 14 -11.14 7.23 -10.39
N GLN A 15 -10.78 8.19 -11.23
CA GLN A 15 -9.59 8.14 -12.08
C GLN A 15 -8.31 7.96 -11.23
N GLY A 16 -8.15 8.76 -10.19
CA GLY A 16 -6.98 8.63 -9.28
C GLY A 16 -6.92 7.29 -8.55
N THR A 17 -8.09 6.66 -8.29
CA THR A 17 -8.17 5.33 -7.72
C THR A 17 -7.70 4.26 -8.71
N VAL A 18 -8.26 4.26 -9.91
CA VAL A 18 -7.96 3.26 -10.95
C VAL A 18 -6.52 3.44 -11.47
N ASN A 19 -6.10 4.69 -11.73
CA ASN A 19 -4.78 4.98 -12.29
C ASN A 19 -3.63 4.62 -11.36
N TRP A 20 -3.79 4.82 -10.05
CA TRP A 20 -2.76 4.41 -9.10
C TRP A 20 -2.55 2.91 -9.10
N MET A 21 -3.64 2.14 -9.06
CA MET A 21 -3.56 0.67 -9.08
C MET A 21 -3.02 0.15 -10.41
N ARG A 22 -3.46 0.76 -11.53
CA ARG A 22 -2.93 0.41 -12.85
C ARG A 22 -1.44 0.69 -12.96
N GLY A 23 -0.99 1.85 -12.46
CA GLY A 23 0.44 2.19 -12.43
C GLY A 23 1.26 1.18 -11.63
N LEU A 24 0.78 0.77 -10.44
CA LEU A 24 1.40 -0.30 -9.66
C LEU A 24 1.44 -1.62 -10.44
N ALA A 25 0.32 -2.01 -11.07
CA ALA A 25 0.24 -3.28 -11.80
C ALA A 25 1.21 -3.33 -13.00
N ILE A 26 1.34 -2.24 -13.76
CA ILE A 26 2.31 -2.15 -14.88
C ILE A 26 3.75 -2.39 -14.37
N LEU A 27 4.09 -1.85 -13.20
CA LEU A 27 5.43 -2.01 -12.62
C LEU A 27 5.64 -3.36 -11.91
N CYS A 28 4.56 -4.10 -11.68
CA CYS A 28 4.56 -5.40 -10.99
C CYS A 28 4.27 -6.60 -11.91
N VAL A 29 4.17 -6.38 -13.25
CA VAL A 29 3.97 -7.50 -14.19
C VAL A 29 5.14 -8.49 -14.14
N GLU A 30 4.88 -9.74 -14.52
CA GLU A 30 5.86 -10.82 -14.39
C GLU A 30 7.18 -10.56 -15.13
N GLU A 31 7.16 -9.89 -16.26
CA GLU A 31 8.36 -9.55 -17.02
C GLU A 31 9.28 -8.57 -16.29
N VAL A 32 8.73 -7.72 -15.42
CA VAL A 32 9.47 -6.71 -14.66
C VAL A 32 9.79 -7.20 -13.24
N PHE A 33 8.82 -7.85 -12.59
CA PHE A 33 8.89 -8.29 -11.19
C PHE A 33 9.06 -9.82 -11.10
N THR A 34 10.13 -10.33 -11.73
CA THR A 34 10.37 -11.78 -11.83
C THR A 34 10.81 -12.39 -10.50
N ASP A 35 10.55 -13.70 -10.33
CA ASP A 35 11.02 -14.46 -9.17
C ASP A 35 12.55 -14.39 -9.03
N GLU A 36 13.28 -14.39 -10.15
CA GLU A 36 14.74 -14.25 -10.16
C GLU A 36 15.20 -12.89 -9.64
N LYS A 37 14.59 -11.80 -10.09
CA LYS A 37 14.92 -10.44 -9.60
C LYS A 37 14.65 -10.31 -8.10
N ILE A 38 13.56 -10.90 -7.61
CA ILE A 38 13.23 -10.90 -6.18
C ILE A 38 14.29 -11.69 -5.39
N LYS A 39 14.70 -12.89 -5.86
CA LYS A 39 15.76 -13.69 -5.25
C LYS A 39 17.08 -12.93 -5.19
N ILE A 40 17.49 -12.30 -6.29
CA ILE A 40 18.74 -11.53 -6.37
C ILE A 40 18.68 -10.35 -5.38
N PHE A 41 17.54 -9.65 -5.29
CA PHE A 41 17.38 -8.53 -4.37
C PHE A 41 17.60 -8.94 -2.91
N TYR A 42 17.14 -10.12 -2.51
CA TYR A 42 17.29 -10.63 -1.15
C TYR A 42 18.50 -11.57 -0.94
N ALA A 43 19.35 -11.79 -1.94
CA ALA A 43 20.45 -12.75 -1.85
C ALA A 43 21.45 -12.44 -0.72
N THR A 44 21.59 -11.17 -0.33
CA THR A 44 22.50 -10.73 0.73
C THR A 44 21.85 -10.64 2.11
N VAL A 45 20.55 -10.91 2.21
CA VAL A 45 19.83 -10.84 3.48
C VAL A 45 20.28 -11.96 4.39
N LYS A 46 20.79 -11.58 5.56
CA LYS A 46 21.25 -12.55 6.55
C LYS A 46 20.08 -13.14 7.34
N ARG A 47 20.12 -14.44 7.52
CA ARG A 47 19.20 -15.18 8.38
C ARG A 47 19.35 -14.71 9.83
N ARG A 48 18.24 -14.58 10.56
CA ARG A 48 18.31 -14.27 11.99
C ARG A 48 18.57 -15.54 12.81
N ASN A 49 18.99 -15.36 14.06
CA ASN A 49 19.04 -16.45 15.02
C ASN A 49 17.62 -17.02 15.21
N LYS A 50 17.54 -18.32 15.51
CA LYS A 50 16.26 -19.00 15.77
C LYS A 50 15.50 -18.31 16.89
N ASN A 51 14.23 -17.97 16.62
CA ASN A 51 13.31 -17.37 17.59
C ASN A 51 11.89 -17.83 17.26
N SER A 52 11.44 -18.89 17.93
CA SER A 52 10.17 -19.54 17.60
C SER A 52 8.95 -18.62 17.79
N GLU A 53 8.97 -17.71 18.78
CA GLU A 53 7.86 -16.76 18.98
C GLU A 53 7.78 -15.75 17.82
N ALA A 54 8.92 -15.21 17.42
CA ALA A 54 8.97 -14.30 16.29
C ALA A 54 8.66 -15.01 14.96
N ASP A 55 9.05 -16.28 14.80
CA ASP A 55 8.73 -17.07 13.61
C ASP A 55 7.23 -17.37 13.53
N LEU A 56 6.57 -17.65 14.68
CA LEU A 56 5.13 -17.82 14.73
C LEU A 56 4.39 -16.57 14.26
N ILE A 57 4.79 -15.38 14.71
CA ILE A 57 4.23 -14.10 14.25
C ILE A 57 4.35 -13.98 12.73
N VAL A 58 5.48 -14.36 12.14
CA VAL A 58 5.69 -14.33 10.69
C VAL A 58 4.73 -15.27 9.98
N PHE A 59 4.61 -16.51 10.46
CA PHE A 59 3.78 -17.55 9.82
C PHE A 59 2.29 -17.22 9.89
N GLU A 60 1.80 -16.75 11.03
CA GLU A 60 0.41 -16.31 11.18
C GLU A 60 0.08 -15.15 10.21
N ASN A 61 0.97 -14.16 10.11
CA ASN A 61 0.76 -13.04 9.20
C ASN A 61 0.85 -13.47 7.72
N ILE A 62 1.74 -14.38 7.34
CA ILE A 62 1.79 -14.97 6.00
C ILE A 62 0.47 -15.71 5.70
N LEU A 63 -0.03 -16.53 6.63
CA LEU A 63 -1.30 -17.24 6.47
C LEU A 63 -2.47 -16.28 6.26
N MET A 64 -2.56 -15.20 7.06
CA MET A 64 -3.59 -14.18 6.90
C MET A 64 -3.47 -13.43 5.57
N ALA A 65 -2.24 -13.15 5.11
CA ALA A 65 -2.01 -12.54 3.81
C ALA A 65 -2.45 -13.46 2.65
N ILE A 66 -2.12 -14.76 2.72
CA ILE A 66 -2.54 -15.78 1.77
C ILE A 66 -4.06 -15.89 1.70
N HIS A 67 -4.74 -15.90 2.85
CA HIS A 67 -6.20 -16.01 2.90
C HIS A 67 -6.88 -14.84 2.18
N ASN A 68 -6.40 -13.62 2.41
CA ASN A 68 -6.94 -12.44 1.72
C ASN A 68 -6.60 -12.43 0.22
N LEU A 69 -5.39 -12.88 -0.17
CA LEU A 69 -5.00 -13.01 -1.56
C LEU A 69 -5.83 -14.08 -2.28
N HIS A 70 -6.09 -15.23 -1.63
CA HIS A 70 -6.96 -16.27 -2.17
C HIS A 70 -8.39 -15.74 -2.39
N SER A 71 -8.95 -15.04 -1.40
CA SER A 71 -10.29 -14.43 -1.51
C SER A 71 -10.37 -13.46 -2.70
N LEU A 72 -9.34 -12.67 -2.93
CA LEU A 72 -9.23 -11.77 -4.07
C LEU A 72 -9.22 -12.55 -5.39
N LYS A 73 -8.41 -13.60 -5.50
CA LYS A 73 -8.32 -14.45 -6.70
C LYS A 73 -9.60 -15.22 -6.98
N LEU A 74 -10.22 -15.78 -5.96
CA LEU A 74 -11.46 -16.56 -6.09
C LEU A 74 -12.60 -15.70 -6.67
N ILE A 75 -12.73 -14.46 -6.22
CA ILE A 75 -13.74 -13.54 -6.74
C ILE A 75 -13.42 -13.21 -8.20
N ASN A 76 -12.16 -12.97 -8.57
CA ASN A 76 -11.74 -12.66 -9.94
C ASN A 76 -12.16 -13.73 -10.96
N THR A 77 -12.21 -14.99 -10.57
CA THR A 77 -12.59 -16.10 -11.47
C THR A 77 -14.10 -16.15 -11.74
N LYS A 78 -14.92 -15.44 -10.98
CA LYS A 78 -16.39 -15.54 -11.02
C LYS A 78 -17.11 -14.19 -11.26
N ILE A 79 -16.37 -13.16 -11.69
CA ILE A 79 -16.97 -11.82 -11.84
C ILE A 79 -17.83 -11.74 -13.09
N GLU A 80 -19.14 -11.65 -12.90
CA GLU A 80 -20.08 -11.23 -13.94
C GLU A 80 -20.25 -9.70 -13.94
N ASN A 81 -20.41 -9.11 -12.76
CA ASN A 81 -20.59 -7.67 -12.58
C ASN A 81 -19.50 -7.10 -11.65
N PRO A 82 -18.53 -6.31 -12.18
CA PRO A 82 -17.43 -5.77 -11.38
C PRO A 82 -17.87 -4.77 -10.31
N TYR A 83 -19.00 -4.08 -10.50
CA TYR A 83 -19.53 -3.14 -9.51
C TYR A 83 -19.93 -3.81 -8.20
N SER A 84 -20.39 -5.05 -8.25
CA SER A 84 -20.84 -5.78 -7.06
C SER A 84 -19.69 -6.13 -6.10
N VAL A 85 -18.45 -6.19 -6.60
CA VAL A 85 -17.29 -6.70 -5.85
C VAL A 85 -16.15 -5.70 -5.68
N ALA A 86 -16.08 -4.62 -6.46
CA ALA A 86 -14.94 -3.70 -6.49
C ALA A 86 -14.53 -3.20 -5.09
N ARG A 87 -15.48 -2.83 -4.23
CA ARG A 87 -15.21 -2.38 -2.87
C ARG A 87 -14.60 -3.48 -2.00
N THR A 88 -15.18 -4.68 -2.04
CA THR A 88 -14.69 -5.84 -1.27
C THR A 88 -13.30 -6.25 -1.74
N GLN A 89 -13.03 -6.17 -3.04
CA GLN A 89 -11.71 -6.44 -3.61
C GLN A 89 -10.63 -5.49 -3.08
N ILE A 90 -10.92 -4.19 -2.97
CA ILE A 90 -9.97 -3.23 -2.35
C ILE A 90 -9.68 -3.61 -0.90
N ILE A 91 -10.68 -4.08 -0.15
CA ILE A 91 -10.51 -4.47 1.25
C ILE A 91 -9.64 -5.73 1.36
N SER A 92 -9.92 -6.76 0.57
CA SER A 92 -9.13 -8.00 0.53
C SER A 92 -7.70 -7.72 0.07
N TRP A 93 -7.51 -6.89 -0.97
CA TRP A 93 -6.21 -6.43 -1.41
C TRP A 93 -5.43 -5.75 -0.28
N TYR A 94 -6.05 -4.80 0.41
CA TYR A 94 -5.41 -4.09 1.50
C TYR A 94 -4.96 -5.03 2.63
N TYR A 95 -5.80 -5.96 3.06
CA TYR A 95 -5.42 -6.88 4.14
C TYR A 95 -4.37 -7.90 3.70
N SER A 96 -4.33 -8.32 2.44
CA SER A 96 -3.22 -9.10 1.91
C SER A 96 -1.90 -8.34 2.04
N ILE A 97 -1.87 -7.05 1.63
CA ILE A 97 -0.70 -6.18 1.77
C ILE A 97 -0.33 -5.94 3.24
N TYR A 98 -1.30 -5.63 4.08
CA TYR A 98 -1.08 -5.33 5.50
C TYR A 98 -0.44 -6.49 6.27
N TYR A 99 -0.98 -7.69 6.11
CA TYR A 99 -0.44 -8.87 6.78
C TYR A 99 0.91 -9.29 6.20
N ALA A 100 1.11 -9.22 4.89
CA ALA A 100 2.41 -9.46 4.27
C ALA A 100 3.47 -8.47 4.78
N SER A 101 3.11 -7.19 4.96
CA SER A 101 3.99 -6.17 5.57
C SER A 101 4.31 -6.49 7.04
N SER A 102 3.31 -6.93 7.80
CA SER A 102 3.48 -7.35 9.20
C SER A 102 4.40 -8.56 9.32
N ALA A 103 4.31 -9.51 8.38
CA ALA A 103 5.25 -10.63 8.30
C ALA A 103 6.69 -10.15 8.03
N MET A 104 6.90 -9.18 7.14
CA MET A 104 8.23 -8.60 6.90
C MET A 104 8.78 -7.91 8.17
N ILE A 105 7.97 -7.15 8.90
CA ILE A 105 8.36 -6.51 10.16
C ILE A 105 8.70 -7.56 11.21
N GLY A 106 7.86 -8.58 11.37
CA GLY A 106 8.11 -9.71 12.26
C GLY A 106 9.40 -10.47 11.92
N ALA A 107 9.65 -10.71 10.64
CA ALA A 107 10.89 -11.31 10.15
C ALA A 107 12.11 -10.42 10.42
N HIS A 108 11.96 -9.10 10.33
CA HIS A 108 13.04 -8.13 10.57
C HIS A 108 13.43 -8.06 12.05
N SER A 109 12.47 -7.76 12.92
CA SER A 109 12.71 -7.39 14.34
C SER A 109 12.17 -8.38 15.35
N GLY A 110 11.33 -9.33 14.96
CA GLY A 110 10.59 -10.19 15.87
C GLY A 110 9.38 -9.52 16.54
N ASN A 111 9.09 -8.27 16.22
CA ASN A 111 8.01 -7.51 16.82
C ASN A 111 6.77 -7.48 15.93
N MET A 112 5.61 -7.34 16.56
CA MET A 112 4.33 -7.09 15.91
C MET A 112 3.85 -5.67 16.24
N GLN A 113 3.13 -5.07 15.29
CA GLN A 113 2.46 -3.78 15.50
C GLN A 113 0.94 -4.00 15.48
N GLU A 114 0.26 -3.51 16.51
CA GLU A 114 -1.19 -3.71 16.67
C GLU A 114 -2.03 -2.75 15.82
N THR A 115 -1.45 -1.63 15.37
CA THR A 115 -2.17 -0.59 14.64
C THR A 115 -1.61 -0.37 13.25
N HIS A 116 -2.48 -0.05 12.30
CA HIS A 116 -2.07 0.28 10.93
C HIS A 116 -1.08 1.46 10.86
N SER A 117 -1.26 2.46 11.70
CA SER A 117 -0.34 3.60 11.77
C SER A 117 1.01 3.23 12.40
N GLY A 118 1.02 2.34 13.40
CA GLY A 118 2.22 1.78 14.00
C GLY A 118 3.01 0.98 12.95
N THR A 119 2.34 0.07 12.24
CA THR A 119 2.91 -0.71 11.15
C THR A 119 3.56 0.19 10.09
N ALA A 120 2.85 1.23 9.63
CA ALA A 120 3.39 2.15 8.62
C ALA A 120 4.61 2.94 9.10
N LYS A 121 4.70 3.29 10.40
CA LYS A 121 5.87 3.96 10.98
C LYS A 121 7.08 3.04 11.07
N VAL A 122 6.90 1.80 11.54
CA VAL A 122 7.97 0.80 11.59
C VAL A 122 8.42 0.43 10.17
N TRP A 123 7.47 0.28 9.23
CA TRP A 123 7.76 0.10 7.82
C TRP A 123 8.66 1.20 7.26
N GLN A 124 8.34 2.47 7.53
CA GLN A 124 9.17 3.61 7.09
C GLN A 124 10.59 3.53 7.64
N LYS A 125 10.71 3.22 8.92
CA LYS A 125 11.99 3.25 9.63
C LYS A 125 12.90 2.08 9.23
N ASP A 126 12.35 0.88 9.14
CA ASP A 126 13.14 -0.35 9.16
C ASP A 126 13.09 -1.12 7.83
N ILE A 127 12.10 -0.87 6.97
CA ILE A 127 11.82 -1.73 5.81
C ILE A 127 11.93 -0.98 4.48
N VAL A 128 11.30 0.19 4.34
CA VAL A 128 11.00 0.81 3.04
C VAL A 128 12.24 1.05 2.17
N GLU A 129 13.31 1.57 2.72
CA GLU A 129 14.47 2.00 1.92
C GLU A 129 15.36 0.84 1.45
N LYS A 130 15.49 -0.20 2.28
CA LYS A 130 16.49 -1.24 2.09
C LYS A 130 15.92 -2.61 1.77
N LEU A 131 14.67 -2.83 2.11
CA LEU A 131 14.06 -4.16 2.10
C LEU A 131 12.83 -4.24 1.19
N THR A 132 12.52 -3.18 0.45
CA THR A 132 11.45 -3.20 -0.56
C THR A 132 11.95 -2.86 -1.95
N MET A 133 11.41 -3.58 -2.93
CA MET A 133 11.65 -3.30 -4.34
C MET A 133 10.75 -2.17 -4.84
N SER A 134 11.19 -1.45 -5.88
CA SER A 134 10.29 -0.55 -6.61
C SER A 134 9.12 -1.36 -7.21
N PRO A 135 7.87 -0.84 -7.15
CA PRO A 135 7.49 0.52 -6.75
C PRO A 135 7.13 0.68 -5.26
N PHE A 136 7.29 -0.34 -4.42
CA PHE A 136 6.86 -0.35 -3.02
C PHE A 136 7.77 0.46 -2.09
N ASN A 137 8.93 0.89 -2.56
CA ASN A 137 9.89 1.72 -1.83
C ASN A 137 9.62 3.23 -1.94
N LEU A 138 8.64 3.66 -2.74
CA LEU A 138 8.31 5.07 -2.88
C LEU A 138 7.78 5.64 -1.57
N SER A 139 8.44 6.67 -1.06
CA SER A 139 8.09 7.28 0.22
C SER A 139 8.51 8.75 0.33
N LEU A 140 7.89 9.44 1.30
CA LEU A 140 8.23 10.80 1.70
C LEU A 140 8.45 10.79 3.22
N SER A 141 9.49 11.47 3.68
CA SER A 141 9.89 11.54 5.08
C SER A 141 9.42 12.84 5.78
N THR A 142 8.66 13.68 5.08
CA THR A 142 8.11 14.93 5.61
C THR A 142 6.78 15.27 4.97
N LEU A 143 5.93 16.00 5.70
CA LEU A 143 4.70 16.62 5.20
C LEU A 143 4.84 18.13 5.02
N VAL A 144 6.03 18.69 5.18
CA VAL A 144 6.31 20.09 4.86
C VAL A 144 6.16 20.30 3.35
N GLU A 145 5.22 21.15 2.94
CA GLU A 145 4.75 21.20 1.55
C GLU A 145 5.84 21.50 0.54
N LYS A 146 6.73 22.43 0.85
CA LYS A 146 7.86 22.79 -0.01
C LYS A 146 8.76 21.57 -0.26
N ASP A 147 9.05 20.83 0.82
CA ASP A 147 10.02 19.74 0.78
C ASP A 147 9.46 18.51 0.06
N TYR A 148 8.21 18.08 0.38
CA TYR A 148 7.64 16.94 -0.33
C TYR A 148 7.34 17.23 -1.81
N LYS A 149 6.96 18.47 -2.15
CA LYS A 149 6.80 18.86 -3.57
C LYS A 149 8.13 18.79 -4.31
N SER A 150 9.20 19.32 -3.73
CA SER A 150 10.54 19.25 -4.31
C SER A 150 11.02 17.80 -4.49
N ALA A 151 10.81 16.94 -3.47
CA ALA A 151 11.16 15.53 -3.58
C ALA A 151 10.40 14.82 -4.71
N ILE A 152 9.10 15.11 -4.87
CA ILE A 152 8.29 14.54 -5.96
C ILE A 152 8.74 15.05 -7.33
N GLU A 153 9.08 16.32 -7.47
CA GLU A 153 9.61 16.85 -8.74
C GLU A 153 10.92 16.17 -9.13
N ILE A 154 11.81 15.92 -8.18
CA ILE A 154 13.04 15.15 -8.41
C ILE A 154 12.71 13.72 -8.86
N MET A 155 11.78 13.03 -8.19
CA MET A 155 11.35 11.69 -8.57
C MET A 155 10.72 11.64 -9.97
N ARG A 156 10.02 12.69 -10.37
CA ARG A 156 9.36 12.75 -11.68
C ARG A 156 10.33 12.80 -12.84
N GLU A 157 11.45 13.48 -12.73
CA GLU A 157 12.46 13.62 -13.80
C GLU A 157 11.84 13.91 -15.18
N GLY A 158 10.84 14.79 -15.26
CA GLY A 158 10.12 15.11 -16.48
C GLY A 158 9.01 14.11 -16.86
N ASN A 159 8.66 13.16 -16.00
CA ASN A 159 7.49 12.30 -16.17
C ASN A 159 6.21 13.08 -15.86
N ASN A 160 5.65 13.73 -16.87
CA ASN A 160 4.35 14.36 -16.77
C ASN A 160 3.27 13.32 -17.04
N PHE A 161 2.35 13.15 -16.10
CA PHE A 161 1.17 12.30 -16.25
C PHE A 161 -0.06 13.17 -16.09
N ASP A 162 -0.92 13.14 -17.10
CA ASP A 162 -2.24 13.72 -17.03
C ASP A 162 -3.19 12.75 -16.33
N LEU A 163 -3.80 13.18 -15.22
CA LEU A 163 -4.79 12.37 -14.48
C LEU A 163 -6.00 11.94 -15.32
N ASN A 164 -6.25 12.58 -16.47
CA ASN A 164 -7.29 12.16 -17.39
C ASN A 164 -6.90 10.93 -18.21
N ASN A 165 -5.62 10.57 -18.26
CA ASN A 165 -5.11 9.45 -19.04
C ASN A 165 -4.90 8.22 -18.16
N TYR A 166 -5.31 7.06 -18.64
CA TYR A 166 -5.07 5.78 -18.03
C TYR A 166 -3.64 5.32 -18.36
N PRO A 167 -2.81 4.92 -17.37
CA PRO A 167 -1.42 4.53 -17.63
C PRO A 167 -1.30 3.32 -18.56
N LYS A 168 -0.39 3.40 -19.56
CA LYS A 168 -0.18 2.35 -20.55
C LYS A 168 1.25 1.80 -20.58
N ASN A 169 2.19 2.51 -19.99
CA ASN A 169 3.60 2.17 -19.98
C ASN A 169 4.26 2.57 -18.66
N GLU A 170 5.51 2.18 -18.46
CA GLU A 170 6.27 2.42 -17.24
C GLU A 170 6.37 3.91 -16.89
N LYS A 171 6.62 4.78 -17.86
CA LYS A 171 6.74 6.23 -17.64
C LYS A 171 5.43 6.82 -17.11
N GLU A 172 4.32 6.47 -17.72
CA GLU A 172 2.98 6.89 -17.29
C GLU A 172 2.60 6.28 -15.94
N ALA A 173 3.02 5.03 -15.68
CA ALA A 173 2.83 4.36 -14.43
C ALA A 173 3.50 5.12 -13.28
N PHE A 174 4.77 5.47 -13.38
CA PHE A 174 5.46 6.30 -12.39
C PHE A 174 4.79 7.66 -12.22
N GLY A 175 4.36 8.31 -13.30
CA GLY A 175 3.62 9.56 -13.23
C GLY A 175 2.34 9.45 -12.39
N ALA A 176 1.58 8.37 -12.54
CA ALA A 176 0.39 8.08 -11.74
C ALA A 176 0.75 7.85 -10.27
N LEU A 177 1.83 7.09 -9.98
CA LEU A 177 2.29 6.84 -8.62
C LEU A 177 2.70 8.13 -7.91
N PHE A 178 3.48 8.99 -8.55
CA PHE A 178 3.90 10.27 -7.98
C PHE A 178 2.71 11.22 -7.76
N SER A 179 1.75 11.22 -8.65
CA SER A 179 0.52 12.01 -8.49
C SER A 179 -0.29 11.54 -7.29
N TYR A 180 -0.42 10.23 -7.07
CA TYR A 180 -1.12 9.66 -5.92
C TYR A 180 -0.34 9.88 -4.61
N LEU A 181 0.99 9.78 -4.65
CA LEU A 181 1.88 10.06 -3.52
C LEU A 181 1.73 11.52 -3.07
N GLN A 182 1.77 12.47 -4.01
CA GLN A 182 1.55 13.90 -3.75
C GLN A 182 0.17 14.18 -3.16
N GLY A 183 -0.88 13.61 -3.75
CA GLY A 183 -2.25 13.76 -3.25
C GLY A 183 -2.43 13.14 -1.85
N THR A 184 -1.69 12.07 -1.53
CA THR A 184 -1.69 11.49 -0.19
C THR A 184 -0.94 12.36 0.79
N ALA A 185 0.19 12.95 0.42
CA ALA A 185 0.95 13.89 1.25
C ALA A 185 0.11 15.14 1.58
N SER A 186 -0.54 15.71 0.57
CA SER A 186 -1.44 16.87 0.76
C SER A 186 -2.60 16.56 1.72
N TYR A 187 -3.22 15.38 1.58
CA TYR A 187 -4.27 14.93 2.49
C TYR A 187 -3.74 14.73 3.92
N LYS A 188 -2.60 14.07 4.08
CA LYS A 188 -2.00 13.81 5.40
C LYS A 188 -1.53 15.11 6.06
N LYS A 189 -1.05 16.08 5.30
CA LYS A 189 -0.77 17.42 5.79
C LYS A 189 -2.04 18.07 6.37
N TRP A 190 -3.11 18.11 5.58
CA TRP A 190 -4.40 18.66 6.02
C TRP A 190 -4.90 17.95 7.29
N GLU A 191 -4.93 16.60 7.30
CA GLU A 191 -5.34 15.82 8.46
C GLU A 191 -4.50 16.16 9.71
N THR A 192 -3.19 16.31 9.54
CA THR A 192 -2.28 16.69 10.63
C THR A 192 -2.58 18.10 11.14
N GLU A 193 -2.82 19.06 10.24
CA GLU A 193 -3.18 20.44 10.60
C GLU A 193 -4.51 20.48 11.36
N GLU A 194 -5.54 19.74 10.95
CA GLU A 194 -6.81 19.64 11.67
C GLU A 194 -6.65 19.00 13.07
N ASN A 195 -5.85 17.94 13.16
CA ASN A 195 -5.54 17.32 14.45
C ASN A 195 -4.80 18.28 15.39
N ILE A 196 -3.89 19.12 14.87
CA ILE A 196 -3.21 20.15 15.66
C ILE A 196 -4.20 21.19 16.17
N LYS A 197 -5.09 21.70 15.31
CA LYS A 197 -6.14 22.66 15.72
C LYS A 197 -7.05 22.09 16.82
N GLY A 198 -7.33 20.79 16.77
CA GLY A 198 -8.08 20.07 17.79
C GLY A 198 -7.33 19.86 19.12
N SER A 199 -6.00 19.97 19.14
CA SER A 199 -5.17 19.68 20.30
C SER A 199 -5.30 20.74 21.41
N ARG A 200 -5.04 20.29 22.66
CA ARG A 200 -5.02 21.19 23.81
C ARG A 200 -3.92 22.27 23.69
N GLU A 201 -2.77 21.88 23.16
CA GLU A 201 -1.63 22.78 22.94
C GLU A 201 -2.01 23.95 22.05
N PHE A 202 -2.66 23.68 20.91
CA PHE A 202 -3.08 24.73 19.97
C PHE A 202 -4.22 25.60 20.55
N LYS A 203 -5.19 24.99 21.21
CA LYS A 203 -6.30 25.74 21.86
C LYS A 203 -5.81 26.69 22.92
N ASN A 204 -4.77 26.33 23.67
CA ASN A 204 -4.15 27.19 24.67
C ASN A 204 -3.45 28.43 24.09
N LEU A 205 -3.12 28.42 22.79
CA LEU A 205 -2.56 29.63 22.12
C LEU A 205 -3.60 30.72 21.87
N GLY A 206 -4.90 30.42 21.98
CA GLY A 206 -5.99 31.38 21.74
C GLY A 206 -6.09 31.87 20.29
N VAL A 207 -5.58 31.11 19.34
CA VAL A 207 -5.58 31.43 17.90
C VAL A 207 -6.42 30.45 17.12
N SER A 208 -6.93 30.83 15.95
CA SER A 208 -7.79 30.00 15.08
C SER A 208 -7.03 29.41 13.89
N ASP A 209 -5.84 29.91 13.58
CA ASP A 209 -5.04 29.51 12.43
C ASP A 209 -3.53 29.54 12.71
N PHE A 210 -2.74 29.19 11.70
CA PHE A 210 -1.27 29.13 11.80
C PHE A 210 -0.55 30.42 11.37
N ARG A 211 -1.17 31.60 11.51
CA ARG A 211 -0.54 32.89 11.12
C ARG A 211 0.48 33.38 12.13
N THR A 212 0.33 33.05 13.41
CA THR A 212 1.31 33.43 14.44
C THR A 212 2.56 32.56 14.37
N LYS A 213 3.71 33.07 14.81
CA LYS A 213 4.98 32.38 14.82
C LYS A 213 4.89 31.08 15.63
N VAL A 214 4.37 31.11 16.82
CA VAL A 214 4.23 29.97 17.74
C VAL A 214 3.33 28.88 17.16
N ALA A 215 2.20 29.27 16.53
CA ALA A 215 1.31 28.29 15.89
C ALA A 215 1.97 27.61 14.67
N ARG A 216 2.76 28.36 13.89
CA ARG A 216 3.54 27.78 12.79
C ARG A 216 4.59 26.80 13.28
N GLU A 217 5.35 27.15 14.30
CA GLU A 217 6.37 26.26 14.89
C GLU A 217 5.75 24.95 15.39
N LEU A 218 4.60 25.03 16.09
CA LEU A 218 3.87 23.83 16.52
C LEU A 218 3.45 22.96 15.34
N ARG A 219 2.94 23.56 14.26
CA ARG A 219 2.57 22.86 13.02
C ARG A 219 3.78 22.21 12.36
N ASP A 220 4.85 22.99 12.15
CA ASP A 220 5.99 22.59 11.34
C ASP A 220 6.75 21.43 12.01
N ILE A 221 6.92 21.43 13.32
CA ILE A 221 7.47 20.30 14.09
C ILE A 221 6.68 18.98 13.87
N LYS A 222 5.35 19.07 13.74
CA LYS A 222 4.51 17.88 13.48
C LYS A 222 4.59 17.44 12.01
N LEU A 223 4.61 18.39 11.07
CA LEU A 223 4.72 18.12 9.64
C LEU A 223 6.10 17.53 9.26
N GLU A 224 7.19 18.02 9.88
CA GLU A 224 8.54 17.47 9.67
C GLU A 224 8.65 15.98 10.02
N LYS A 225 7.89 15.53 11.01
CA LYS A 225 7.87 14.11 11.44
C LYS A 225 6.85 13.26 10.69
N GLY A 226 6.12 13.87 9.78
CA GLY A 226 5.11 13.16 9.00
C GLY A 226 5.74 12.32 7.91
N ILE A 227 5.10 11.19 7.60
CA ILE A 227 5.57 10.25 6.59
C ILE A 227 4.44 9.90 5.62
N VAL A 228 4.80 9.61 4.37
CA VAL A 228 3.93 8.94 3.41
C VAL A 228 4.74 7.83 2.74
N ASN A 229 4.32 6.60 2.89
CA ASN A 229 4.89 5.44 2.22
C ASN A 229 3.77 4.59 1.59
N PHE A 230 4.13 3.47 0.98
CA PHE A 230 3.18 2.58 0.35
C PHE A 230 2.05 2.14 1.30
N LEU A 231 2.35 1.81 2.57
CA LEU A 231 1.32 1.38 3.53
C LEU A 231 0.37 2.52 3.93
N VAL A 232 0.87 3.75 4.06
CA VAL A 232 0.01 4.94 4.28
C VAL A 232 -0.93 5.15 3.10
N GLN A 233 -0.43 4.99 1.87
CA GLN A 233 -1.23 5.08 0.66
C GLN A 233 -2.28 3.96 0.59
N ALA A 234 -1.88 2.72 0.87
CA ALA A 234 -2.77 1.56 0.88
C ALA A 234 -3.87 1.67 1.97
N PHE A 235 -3.52 2.15 3.17
CA PHE A 235 -4.50 2.39 4.24
C PHE A 235 -5.54 3.45 3.84
N ARG A 236 -5.09 4.57 3.27
CA ARG A 236 -5.97 5.61 2.74
C ARG A 236 -6.87 5.05 1.62
N TYR A 237 -6.33 4.21 0.76
CA TYR A 237 -7.03 3.56 -0.34
C TYR A 237 -8.18 2.70 0.16
N ARG A 238 -7.92 1.82 1.14
CA ARG A 238 -8.96 1.04 1.83
C ARG A 238 -9.99 1.94 2.50
N GLY A 239 -9.54 3.03 3.14
CA GLY A 239 -10.43 4.00 3.76
C GLY A 239 -11.47 4.55 2.79
N LYS A 240 -11.04 4.90 1.56
CA LYS A 240 -11.98 5.34 0.51
C LYS A 240 -13.02 4.28 0.17
N ALA A 241 -12.62 3.00 0.07
CA ALA A 241 -13.55 1.91 -0.24
C ALA A 241 -14.58 1.65 0.87
N ASN A 242 -14.22 1.90 2.13
CA ASN A 242 -15.11 1.66 3.27
C ASN A 242 -16.12 2.78 3.52
N TYR A 243 -15.84 3.98 3.04
CA TYR A 243 -16.63 5.17 3.34
C TYR A 243 -17.34 5.74 2.10
N ARG A 244 -18.05 6.84 2.29
CA ARG A 244 -18.88 7.51 1.30
C ARG A 244 -18.15 7.87 -0.01
N ASP A 245 -16.84 8.02 0.04
CA ASP A 245 -16.01 8.36 -1.12
C ASP A 245 -15.99 7.27 -2.20
N SER A 246 -16.49 6.06 -1.93
CA SER A 246 -16.52 4.93 -2.87
C SER A 246 -17.84 4.78 -3.64
N VAL A 247 -18.75 5.73 -3.54
CA VAL A 247 -20.04 5.70 -4.28
C VAL A 247 -19.81 5.51 -5.79
N PHE A 248 -18.76 6.12 -6.35
CA PHE A 248 -18.38 6.00 -7.75
C PHE A 248 -17.98 4.56 -8.18
N LEU A 249 -17.68 3.66 -7.24
CA LEU A 249 -17.38 2.25 -7.53
C LEU A 249 -18.62 1.37 -7.67
N SER A 250 -19.81 1.93 -7.47
CA SER A 250 -21.06 1.17 -7.53
C SER A 250 -22.21 1.96 -8.17
N TYR A 251 -21.97 3.21 -8.53
CA TYR A 251 -23.03 4.11 -9.00
C TYR A 251 -22.46 5.16 -9.97
N GLY A 252 -23.18 5.46 -11.05
CA GLY A 252 -22.83 6.46 -12.04
C GLY A 252 -22.79 5.88 -13.46
N ASN A 253 -21.98 6.48 -14.32
CA ASN A 253 -21.79 6.03 -15.70
C ASN A 253 -21.17 4.63 -15.75
N ASP A 254 -21.53 3.86 -16.80
CA ASP A 254 -20.94 2.54 -17.00
C ASP A 254 -19.44 2.61 -17.26
N ARG A 255 -18.69 1.90 -16.41
CA ARG A 255 -17.24 1.75 -16.46
C ARG A 255 -16.83 0.29 -16.19
N SER A 256 -17.65 -0.64 -16.62
CA SER A 256 -17.48 -2.07 -16.37
C SER A 256 -16.11 -2.58 -16.80
N GLU A 257 -15.63 -2.20 -17.98
CA GLU A 257 -14.33 -2.67 -18.50
C GLU A 257 -13.15 -2.10 -17.69
N GLU A 258 -13.21 -0.82 -17.31
CA GLU A 258 -12.18 -0.21 -16.44
C GLU A 258 -12.14 -0.87 -15.06
N LEU A 259 -13.32 -1.22 -14.50
CA LEU A 259 -13.41 -1.91 -13.22
C LEU A 259 -12.97 -3.37 -13.30
N LYS A 260 -13.23 -4.07 -14.39
CA LYS A 260 -12.70 -5.44 -14.60
C LYS A 260 -11.18 -5.41 -14.60
N GLN A 261 -10.57 -4.51 -15.38
CA GLN A 261 -9.12 -4.38 -15.40
C GLN A 261 -8.58 -3.96 -14.03
N PHE A 262 -9.23 -3.04 -13.35
CA PHE A 262 -8.87 -2.62 -12.00
C PHE A 262 -8.82 -3.78 -10.99
N ILE A 263 -9.77 -4.71 -11.08
CA ILE A 263 -9.81 -5.88 -10.21
C ILE A 263 -8.64 -6.83 -10.52
N LEU A 264 -8.29 -7.01 -11.79
CA LEU A 264 -7.10 -7.77 -12.19
C LEU A 264 -5.80 -7.08 -11.72
N ASP A 265 -5.75 -5.77 -11.78
CA ASP A 265 -4.61 -4.98 -11.30
C ASP A 265 -4.42 -5.14 -9.78
N LEU A 266 -5.50 -5.20 -8.98
CA LEU A 266 -5.43 -5.50 -7.55
C LEU A 266 -4.77 -6.86 -7.28
N ASP A 267 -5.14 -7.91 -8.02
CA ASP A 267 -4.54 -9.24 -7.89
C ASP A 267 -3.05 -9.24 -8.27
N THR A 268 -2.70 -8.62 -9.39
CA THR A 268 -1.31 -8.48 -9.85
C THR A 268 -0.43 -7.84 -8.78
N VAL A 269 -0.86 -6.71 -8.22
CA VAL A 269 -0.11 -5.98 -7.19
C VAL A 269 -0.01 -6.77 -5.89
N ALA A 270 -1.11 -7.39 -5.44
CA ALA A 270 -1.10 -8.19 -4.21
C ALA A 270 -0.20 -9.43 -4.36
N THR A 271 -0.23 -10.08 -5.52
CA THR A 271 0.63 -11.25 -5.82
C THR A 271 2.11 -10.86 -5.83
N ALA A 272 2.47 -9.76 -6.49
CA ALA A 272 3.85 -9.26 -6.51
C ALA A 272 4.35 -8.89 -5.12
N PHE A 273 3.53 -8.18 -4.34
CA PHE A 273 3.87 -7.82 -2.96
C PHE A 273 4.04 -9.06 -2.07
N MET A 274 3.17 -10.06 -2.22
CA MET A 274 3.26 -11.31 -1.48
C MET A 274 4.53 -12.08 -1.83
N LYS A 275 4.92 -12.17 -3.12
CA LYS A 275 6.19 -12.75 -3.57
C LYS A 275 7.38 -12.07 -2.91
N MET A 276 7.40 -10.73 -2.92
CA MET A 276 8.45 -9.94 -2.27
C MET A 276 8.52 -10.22 -0.76
N ALA A 277 7.39 -10.14 -0.07
CA ALA A 277 7.33 -10.31 1.38
C ALA A 277 7.69 -11.72 1.84
N SER A 278 7.19 -12.75 1.17
CA SER A 278 7.48 -14.15 1.49
C SER A 278 8.94 -14.50 1.23
N THR A 279 9.53 -14.00 0.14
CA THR A 279 10.96 -14.22 -0.16
C THR A 279 11.86 -13.58 0.89
N TYR A 280 11.53 -12.35 1.33
CA TYR A 280 12.23 -11.73 2.44
C TYR A 280 12.09 -12.53 3.74
N ALA A 281 10.86 -12.92 4.10
CA ALA A 281 10.61 -13.69 5.32
C ALA A 281 11.36 -15.03 5.30
N LYS A 282 11.34 -15.76 4.19
CA LYS A 282 12.12 -17.00 3.95
C LYS A 282 13.62 -16.78 4.14
N ALA A 283 14.16 -15.65 3.67
CA ALA A 283 15.58 -15.34 3.83
C ALA A 283 15.96 -15.06 5.29
N ARG A 284 15.02 -14.53 6.09
CA ARG A 284 15.25 -14.13 7.51
C ARG A 284 15.01 -15.23 8.53
N VAL A 285 13.94 -16.01 8.34
CA VAL A 285 13.52 -17.10 9.24
C VAL A 285 14.47 -18.29 9.12
N HIS A 286 14.58 -19.12 10.16
CA HIS A 286 15.38 -20.33 10.09
C HIS A 286 14.84 -21.28 9.02
N LYS A 287 15.75 -21.86 8.22
CA LYS A 287 15.36 -22.65 7.03
C LYS A 287 14.43 -23.81 7.35
N SER A 288 14.74 -24.61 8.39
CA SER A 288 13.89 -25.75 8.77
C SER A 288 12.49 -25.33 9.19
N ASP A 289 12.36 -24.18 9.86
CA ASP A 289 11.08 -23.71 10.39
C ASP A 289 10.21 -23.15 9.25
N TRP A 290 10.84 -22.49 8.25
CA TRP A 290 10.16 -22.09 7.02
C TRP A 290 9.70 -23.28 6.17
N ASP A 291 10.59 -24.27 5.98
CA ASP A 291 10.27 -25.46 5.20
C ASP A 291 9.14 -26.27 5.87
N SER A 292 9.15 -26.39 7.20
CA SER A 292 8.08 -27.02 7.97
C SER A 292 6.75 -26.28 7.86
N PHE A 293 6.77 -24.95 7.93
CA PHE A 293 5.58 -24.12 7.75
C PHE A 293 4.96 -24.29 6.36
N VAL A 294 5.79 -24.31 5.30
CA VAL A 294 5.28 -24.50 3.93
C VAL A 294 4.70 -25.91 3.76
N ALA A 295 5.35 -26.94 4.30
CA ALA A 295 4.85 -28.33 4.25
C ALA A 295 3.53 -28.48 5.05
N ASP A 296 3.40 -27.79 6.18
CA ASP A 296 2.16 -27.76 6.96
C ASP A 296 1.02 -27.12 6.16
N LEU A 297 1.27 -26.01 5.48
CA LEU A 297 0.28 -25.38 4.60
C LEU A 297 -0.17 -26.31 3.48
N GLU A 298 0.76 -27.01 2.82
CA GLU A 298 0.44 -27.97 1.75
C GLU A 298 -0.46 -29.12 2.21
N THR A 299 -0.37 -29.48 3.50
CA THR A 299 -1.14 -30.59 4.09
C THR A 299 -2.45 -30.11 4.70
N ASN A 300 -2.45 -28.99 5.40
CA ASN A 300 -3.51 -28.59 6.32
C ASN A 300 -4.33 -27.39 5.84
N LEU A 301 -3.88 -26.63 4.82
CA LEU A 301 -4.67 -25.52 4.29
C LEU A 301 -5.99 -26.05 3.68
N ARG A 302 -7.10 -25.42 4.04
CA ARG A 302 -8.45 -25.89 3.65
C ARG A 302 -9.03 -25.16 2.43
N PHE A 303 -8.21 -24.41 1.70
CA PHE A 303 -8.54 -23.78 0.42
C PHE A 303 -7.35 -23.94 -0.53
N GLU A 304 -7.62 -23.91 -1.84
CA GLU A 304 -6.60 -24.02 -2.86
C GLU A 304 -5.71 -22.78 -2.90
N PHE A 305 -4.41 -22.96 -2.73
CA PHE A 305 -3.41 -21.92 -2.84
C PHE A 305 -2.12 -22.47 -3.47
N ASP A 306 -1.59 -21.75 -4.46
CA ASP A 306 -0.32 -22.14 -5.06
C ASP A 306 0.86 -21.76 -4.14
N THR A 307 1.34 -22.75 -3.39
CA THR A 307 2.47 -22.56 -2.44
C THR A 307 3.80 -22.25 -3.12
N LYS A 308 3.89 -22.35 -4.47
CA LYS A 308 5.11 -21.96 -5.21
C LYS A 308 5.53 -20.54 -4.89
N ILE A 309 4.57 -19.63 -4.64
CA ILE A 309 4.86 -18.25 -4.25
C ILE A 309 5.71 -18.14 -2.95
N LEU A 310 5.64 -19.13 -2.08
CA LEU A 310 6.42 -19.23 -0.84
C LEU A 310 7.78 -19.92 -1.03
N LYS A 311 8.01 -20.51 -2.19
CA LYS A 311 9.22 -21.28 -2.52
C LYS A 311 10.24 -20.49 -3.35
N ILE A 312 9.90 -19.25 -3.72
CA ILE A 312 10.75 -18.31 -4.46
C ILE A 312 12.10 -18.07 -3.79
#